data_607ebd357920247279ae967c7bbbb5ef
#
_entry.id   607ebd357920247279ae967c7bbbb5ef
#
_cell.length_a   1.000
_cell.length_b   1.000
_cell.length_c   1.000
_cell.angle_alpha   90.00
_cell.angle_beta   90.00
_cell.angle_gamma   90.00
#
_symmetry.space_group_name_H-M   'P 1'
#
loop_
_entity.id
_entity.type
_entity.pdbx_description
1 polymer ?
#
loop_
_entity_poly.entity_id
_entity_poly.type
_entity_poly.pdbx_seq_one_letter_code
_entity_poly.pdbx_strand_id
1 'polypeptide(L)'
;MNAQLEPADLERFAKDFASASAHRIAQNAVTRTAVEDIALNRAVVTSMDHSMSHLIDDWAVTNQKQSGRCWLFAGLNLLRKGAAEQMGLKDFEFSQNHLMFWDKLEKANHWLEAIIATVDRDVDDRTVAHLLGSPAEDGGQWNMFVALVRKHGLVPQSVMPETHSSSKTASLNRALSQLLRRAARDLRAAGGTGEDFEQLRAAKGDVLVTAHRILSIHLGTPPARFTWQWADKDKLFHRDEETTPQQFAARYACIPVEEYVCLVHDPRTGMQVGRTYTVEHLGNVVGAPPVVYLNVDIDHVRRLAMEALVAGDPVWFGCDTGRMDHAELGYWDAALYDLQGVYDADLALDKADRLIHGDTLMTHAMLFTGVDVVDGAPRRWRVENSWGPDKADKGFWTMNDNWFGEHVFEIAVHPDRLPADLQAALDAEPVVLPAWDPMGALAV
;
A
#
# COMPACT_ATOMS: atom_id res chain seq x y z
N MET A 1 43.94 1.89 1.36
CA MET A 1 43.28 3.06 2.02
C MET A 1 43.12 2.72 3.49
N ASN A 2 43.50 3.62 4.37
CA ASN A 2 43.29 3.47 5.81
C ASN A 2 41.79 3.68 6.13
N ALA A 3 41.35 3.36 7.37
CA ALA A 3 39.97 3.64 7.78
C ALA A 3 39.64 5.14 7.80
N GLN A 4 40.67 5.98 8.03
CA GLN A 4 40.56 7.43 7.98
C GLN A 4 40.96 7.93 6.58
N LEU A 5 40.22 8.90 6.01
CA LEU A 5 40.59 9.57 4.79
C LEU A 5 41.82 10.49 5.02
N GLU A 6 42.84 10.27 4.24
CA GLU A 6 44.07 11.04 4.31
C GLU A 6 44.14 12.10 3.20
N PRO A 7 44.97 13.17 3.32
CA PRO A 7 45.11 14.17 2.27
C PRO A 7 45.42 13.60 0.88
N ALA A 8 46.22 12.51 0.82
CA ALA A 8 46.52 11.82 -0.43
C ALA A 8 45.29 11.14 -1.08
N ASP A 9 44.32 10.68 -0.28
CA ASP A 9 43.07 10.13 -0.79
C ASP A 9 42.22 11.24 -1.42
N LEU A 10 42.11 12.38 -0.76
CA LEU A 10 41.39 13.57 -1.26
C LEU A 10 41.98 14.10 -2.54
N GLU A 11 43.33 14.15 -2.64
CA GLU A 11 44.01 14.51 -3.89
C GLU A 11 43.72 13.54 -5.03
N ARG A 12 43.68 12.23 -4.73
CA ARG A 12 43.31 11.18 -5.70
C ARG A 12 41.88 11.38 -6.18
N PHE A 13 40.90 11.61 -5.28
CA PHE A 13 39.51 11.84 -5.64
C PHE A 13 39.33 13.10 -6.50
N ALA A 14 40.04 14.19 -6.17
CA ALA A 14 40.01 15.39 -6.97
C ALA A 14 40.61 15.21 -8.37
N LYS A 15 41.65 14.40 -8.50
CA LYS A 15 42.26 14.07 -9.81
C LYS A 15 41.31 13.17 -10.64
N ASP A 16 40.67 12.18 -10.01
CA ASP A 16 39.66 11.32 -10.65
C ASP A 16 38.52 12.16 -11.23
N PHE A 17 37.91 13.04 -10.40
CA PHE A 17 36.85 13.93 -10.86
C PHE A 17 37.31 14.84 -12.01
N ALA A 18 38.52 15.36 -11.96
CA ALA A 18 39.07 16.27 -12.99
C ALA A 18 39.48 15.51 -14.28
N SER A 19 39.57 14.18 -14.26
CA SER A 19 40.08 13.38 -15.38
C SER A 19 39.10 13.36 -16.57
N ALA A 20 37.80 13.47 -16.33
CA ALA A 20 36.77 13.43 -17.36
C ALA A 20 36.05 14.78 -17.48
N SER A 21 35.96 15.30 -18.73
CA SER A 21 35.18 16.52 -18.99
C SER A 21 33.67 16.33 -18.73
N ALA A 22 33.16 15.10 -18.83
CA ALA A 22 31.79 14.73 -18.54
C ALA A 22 31.41 15.08 -17.09
N HIS A 23 32.28 14.77 -16.11
CA HIS A 23 32.04 15.09 -14.69
C HIS A 23 31.85 16.59 -14.46
N ARG A 24 32.66 17.41 -15.12
CA ARG A 24 32.54 18.88 -15.02
C ARG A 24 31.27 19.40 -15.69
N ILE A 25 30.86 18.81 -16.83
CA ILE A 25 29.59 19.16 -17.49
C ILE A 25 28.43 18.76 -16.63
N ALA A 26 28.41 17.54 -16.08
CA ALA A 26 27.40 17.08 -15.13
C ALA A 26 27.34 18.01 -13.89
N GLN A 27 28.47 18.34 -13.29
CA GLN A 27 28.52 19.30 -12.16
C GLN A 27 27.90 20.65 -12.52
N ASN A 28 28.24 21.23 -13.70
CA ASN A 28 27.68 22.52 -14.14
C ASN A 28 26.15 22.44 -14.33
N ALA A 29 25.62 21.34 -14.74
CA ALA A 29 24.19 21.12 -14.93
C ALA A 29 23.47 20.86 -13.58
N VAL A 30 23.92 19.84 -12.82
CA VAL A 30 23.28 19.40 -11.57
C VAL A 30 23.34 20.43 -10.44
N THR A 31 24.35 21.31 -10.43
CA THR A 31 24.39 22.43 -9.46
C THR A 31 23.34 23.52 -9.70
N ARG A 32 22.60 23.46 -10.82
CA ARG A 32 21.58 24.46 -11.21
C ARG A 32 20.19 23.85 -11.43
N THR A 33 20.12 22.57 -11.67
CA THR A 33 18.89 21.87 -12.07
C THR A 33 18.84 20.56 -11.30
N ALA A 34 17.63 20.03 -11.03
CA ALA A 34 17.48 18.73 -10.42
C ALA A 34 18.15 17.64 -11.26
N VAL A 35 18.75 16.66 -10.61
CA VAL A 35 19.47 15.60 -11.33
C VAL A 35 18.54 14.77 -12.19
N GLU A 36 17.29 14.59 -11.79
CA GLU A 36 16.25 13.89 -12.52
C GLU A 36 15.96 14.58 -13.88
N ASP A 37 15.94 15.92 -13.93
CA ASP A 37 15.75 16.66 -15.18
C ASP A 37 16.91 16.46 -16.16
N ILE A 38 18.14 16.28 -15.63
CA ILE A 38 19.33 16.03 -16.44
C ILE A 38 19.44 14.60 -16.89
N ALA A 39 19.04 13.67 -16.01
CA ALA A 39 19.11 12.22 -16.26
C ALA A 39 17.92 11.69 -17.10
N LEU A 40 16.89 12.52 -17.33
CA LEU A 40 15.68 12.10 -18.03
C LEU A 40 16.02 11.52 -19.42
N ASN A 41 15.74 10.24 -19.60
CA ASN A 41 16.13 9.49 -20.78
C ASN A 41 15.27 9.89 -22.00
N ARG A 42 15.88 10.63 -22.91
CA ARG A 42 15.20 11.12 -24.10
C ARG A 42 14.61 9.99 -24.96
N ALA A 43 15.25 8.84 -25.05
CA ALA A 43 14.74 7.70 -25.84
C ALA A 43 13.41 7.18 -25.25
N VAL A 44 13.32 7.07 -23.92
CA VAL A 44 12.08 6.73 -23.22
C VAL A 44 11.02 7.79 -23.47
N VAL A 45 11.33 9.08 -23.22
CA VAL A 45 10.37 10.19 -23.39
C VAL A 45 9.81 10.27 -24.82
N THR A 46 10.65 10.08 -25.84
CA THR A 46 10.20 10.15 -27.24
C THR A 46 9.46 8.90 -27.73
N SER A 47 9.53 7.80 -27.00
CA SER A 47 8.80 6.55 -27.27
C SER A 47 7.52 6.37 -26.44
N MET A 48 7.18 7.35 -25.60
CA MET A 48 6.00 7.30 -24.74
C MET A 48 4.72 7.17 -25.56
N ASP A 49 3.85 6.29 -25.06
CA ASP A 49 2.54 6.04 -25.64
C ASP A 49 1.59 5.61 -24.51
N HIS A 50 0.43 6.23 -24.41
CA HIS A 50 -0.55 6.01 -23.35
C HIS A 50 -1.73 5.14 -23.80
N SER A 51 -1.70 4.60 -25.01
CA SER A 51 -2.78 3.76 -25.53
C SER A 51 -2.83 2.40 -24.84
N MET A 52 -4.03 1.90 -24.62
CA MET A 52 -4.31 0.61 -24.01
C MET A 52 -5.22 -0.20 -24.91
N SER A 53 -4.93 -1.47 -25.13
CA SER A 53 -5.78 -2.37 -25.91
C SER A 53 -7.01 -2.84 -25.11
N HIS A 54 -6.91 -2.90 -23.77
CA HIS A 54 -8.00 -3.21 -22.87
C HIS A 54 -8.05 -2.15 -21.78
N LEU A 55 -9.24 -1.57 -21.59
CA LEU A 55 -9.44 -0.46 -20.68
C LEU A 55 -10.73 -0.66 -19.88
N ILE A 56 -10.61 -0.60 -18.55
CA ILE A 56 -11.73 -0.49 -17.63
C ILE A 56 -11.82 0.98 -17.31
N ASP A 57 -12.74 1.68 -17.97
CA ASP A 57 -12.83 3.12 -17.85
C ASP A 57 -14.02 3.55 -17.01
N ASP A 58 -13.94 4.78 -16.53
CA ASP A 58 -14.99 5.79 -16.52
C ASP A 58 -15.20 6.53 -15.21
N TRP A 59 -14.28 6.44 -14.28
CA TRP A 59 -14.45 7.09 -12.97
C TRP A 59 -13.37 8.13 -12.75
N ALA A 60 -13.76 9.27 -12.15
CA ALA A 60 -12.79 10.21 -11.65
C ALA A 60 -11.90 9.54 -10.57
N VAL A 61 -10.61 9.80 -10.61
CA VAL A 61 -9.69 9.31 -9.59
C VAL A 61 -9.97 9.95 -8.24
N THR A 62 -9.73 9.21 -7.18
CA THR A 62 -9.86 9.68 -5.81
C THR A 62 -8.61 10.43 -5.32
N ASN A 63 -8.68 11.06 -4.14
CA ASN A 63 -7.55 11.80 -3.60
C ASN A 63 -7.37 11.60 -2.09
N GLN A 64 -6.35 10.81 -1.70
CA GLN A 64 -5.99 10.55 -0.30
C GLN A 64 -5.37 11.75 0.42
N LYS A 65 -5.00 12.81 -0.32
CA LYS A 65 -4.35 14.02 0.21
C LYS A 65 -3.06 13.71 0.97
N GLN A 66 -2.90 14.23 2.19
CA GLN A 66 -1.72 14.04 3.05
C GLN A 66 -1.98 12.93 4.08
N SER A 67 -2.33 11.73 3.59
CA SER A 67 -2.57 10.54 4.41
C SER A 67 -2.00 9.30 3.74
N GLY A 68 -1.59 8.30 4.50
CA GLY A 68 -1.09 7.01 4.01
C GLY A 68 -2.21 5.99 3.81
N ARG A 69 -3.35 6.37 3.20
CA ARG A 69 -4.52 5.51 3.02
C ARG A 69 -4.67 4.93 1.61
N CYS A 70 -3.61 4.95 0.81
CA CYS A 70 -3.63 4.48 -0.58
C CYS A 70 -4.29 3.09 -0.72
N TRP A 71 -3.96 2.16 0.15
CA TRP A 71 -4.48 0.80 0.19
C TRP A 71 -6.00 0.73 0.40
N LEU A 72 -6.58 1.62 1.25
CA LEU A 72 -8.02 1.76 1.42
C LEU A 72 -8.68 2.37 0.18
N PHE A 73 -8.07 3.42 -0.39
CA PHE A 73 -8.57 4.05 -1.61
C PHE A 73 -8.59 3.07 -2.77
N ALA A 74 -7.50 2.34 -3.00
CA ALA A 74 -7.42 1.33 -4.05
C ALA A 74 -8.45 0.20 -3.85
N GLY A 75 -8.59 -0.33 -2.62
CA GLY A 75 -9.58 -1.36 -2.31
C GLY A 75 -11.02 -0.89 -2.50
N LEU A 76 -11.36 0.33 -2.06
CA LEU A 76 -12.69 0.90 -2.24
C LEU A 76 -12.98 1.25 -3.70
N ASN A 77 -11.98 1.70 -4.47
CA ASN A 77 -12.10 1.96 -5.90
C ASN A 77 -12.33 0.66 -6.70
N LEU A 78 -11.72 -0.46 -6.28
CA LEU A 78 -12.02 -1.78 -6.85
C LEU A 78 -13.49 -2.15 -6.66
N LEU A 79 -14.07 -1.89 -5.49
CA LEU A 79 -15.46 -2.21 -5.18
C LEU A 79 -16.47 -1.24 -5.82
N ARG A 80 -16.10 0.02 -6.04
CA ARG A 80 -17.06 1.08 -6.42
C ARG A 80 -17.70 0.86 -7.79
N LYS A 81 -16.98 0.22 -8.74
CA LYS A 81 -17.51 -0.03 -10.10
C LYS A 81 -18.80 -0.82 -10.04
N GLY A 82 -18.79 -2.01 -9.44
CA GLY A 82 -19.96 -2.85 -9.32
C GLY A 82 -21.09 -2.19 -8.53
N ALA A 83 -20.75 -1.47 -7.45
CA ALA A 83 -21.72 -0.74 -6.64
C ALA A 83 -22.43 0.36 -7.46
N ALA A 84 -21.69 1.13 -8.22
CA ALA A 84 -22.25 2.21 -9.05
C ALA A 84 -23.09 1.67 -10.21
N GLU A 85 -22.64 0.62 -10.87
CA GLU A 85 -23.40 -0.07 -11.92
C GLU A 85 -24.74 -0.58 -11.36
N GLN A 86 -24.74 -1.23 -10.20
CA GLN A 86 -25.95 -1.73 -9.54
C GLN A 86 -26.92 -0.61 -9.15
N MET A 87 -26.40 0.54 -8.70
CA MET A 87 -27.21 1.70 -8.33
C MET A 87 -27.55 2.60 -9.53
N GLY A 88 -27.03 2.31 -10.71
CA GLY A 88 -27.21 3.15 -11.90
C GLY A 88 -26.56 4.53 -11.79
N LEU A 89 -25.48 4.67 -10.99
CA LEU A 89 -24.80 5.92 -10.75
C LEU A 89 -23.70 6.18 -11.78
N LYS A 90 -23.44 7.46 -12.08
CA LYS A 90 -22.30 7.91 -12.92
C LYS A 90 -21.05 8.15 -12.08
N ASP A 91 -21.23 8.47 -10.82
CA ASP A 91 -20.17 8.75 -9.88
C ASP A 91 -20.57 8.26 -8.48
N PHE A 92 -19.66 7.55 -7.82
CA PHE A 92 -19.89 7.00 -6.50
C PHE A 92 -18.56 6.76 -5.78
N GLU A 93 -18.53 7.06 -4.50
CA GLU A 93 -17.45 6.69 -3.61
C GLU A 93 -17.98 6.07 -2.32
N PHE A 94 -17.33 5.00 -1.88
CA PHE A 94 -17.43 4.55 -0.49
C PHE A 94 -16.63 5.50 0.42
N SER A 95 -17.02 5.61 1.68
CA SER A 95 -16.31 6.43 2.65
C SER A 95 -14.98 5.81 3.06
N GLN A 96 -13.89 6.44 2.67
CA GLN A 96 -12.54 6.09 3.13
C GLN A 96 -12.36 6.48 4.61
N ASN A 97 -13.01 7.56 5.05
CA ASN A 97 -12.99 8.01 6.43
C ASN A 97 -13.62 6.99 7.40
N HIS A 98 -14.69 6.30 6.97
CA HIS A 98 -15.32 5.22 7.75
C HIS A 98 -14.35 4.08 8.01
N LEU A 99 -13.71 3.55 6.97
CA LEU A 99 -12.74 2.48 7.14
C LEU A 99 -11.48 2.93 7.89
N MET A 100 -11.02 4.17 7.68
CA MET A 100 -9.91 4.73 8.44
C MET A 100 -10.18 4.78 9.95
N PHE A 101 -11.40 5.16 10.36
CA PHE A 101 -11.78 5.19 11.78
C PHE A 101 -11.58 3.81 12.40
N TRP A 102 -12.14 2.80 11.76
CA TRP A 102 -12.08 1.43 12.25
C TRP A 102 -10.67 0.85 12.15
N ASP A 103 -9.93 1.11 11.08
CA ASP A 103 -8.55 0.71 10.95
C ASP A 103 -7.69 1.21 12.11
N LYS A 104 -7.78 2.50 12.42
CA LYS A 104 -7.02 3.09 13.54
C LYS A 104 -7.38 2.48 14.89
N LEU A 105 -8.65 2.22 15.14
CA LEU A 105 -9.10 1.61 16.40
C LEU A 105 -8.66 0.14 16.49
N GLU A 106 -8.82 -0.62 15.42
CA GLU A 106 -8.43 -2.02 15.35
C GLU A 106 -6.91 -2.20 15.42
N LYS A 107 -6.15 -1.36 14.71
CA LYS A 107 -4.68 -1.33 14.83
C LYS A 107 -4.23 -1.01 16.25
N ALA A 108 -4.88 -0.05 16.92
CA ALA A 108 -4.56 0.23 18.33
C ALA A 108 -4.81 -1.00 19.21
N ASN A 109 -5.90 -1.72 19.00
CA ASN A 109 -6.19 -2.96 19.70
C ASN A 109 -5.18 -4.06 19.38
N HIS A 110 -4.89 -4.29 18.10
CA HIS A 110 -3.93 -5.29 17.63
C HIS A 110 -2.52 -5.04 18.16
N TRP A 111 -2.07 -3.79 18.08
CA TRP A 111 -0.77 -3.37 18.59
C TRP A 111 -0.66 -3.54 20.10
N LEU A 112 -1.69 -3.19 20.86
CA LEU A 112 -1.71 -3.39 22.33
C LEU A 112 -1.70 -4.87 22.71
N GLU A 113 -2.36 -5.76 21.94
CA GLU A 113 -2.23 -7.22 22.13
C GLU A 113 -0.79 -7.70 21.85
N ALA A 114 -0.12 -7.18 20.81
CA ALA A 114 1.28 -7.49 20.54
C ALA A 114 2.21 -7.01 21.68
N ILE A 115 1.95 -5.83 22.27
CA ILE A 115 2.68 -5.34 23.45
C ILE A 115 2.44 -6.26 24.65
N ILE A 116 1.20 -6.70 24.89
CA ILE A 116 0.87 -7.64 25.97
C ILE A 116 1.57 -9.00 25.73
N ALA A 117 1.56 -9.50 24.51
CA ALA A 117 2.21 -10.76 24.16
C ALA A 117 3.75 -10.74 24.30
N THR A 118 4.35 -9.56 24.40
CA THR A 118 5.81 -9.36 24.51
C THR A 118 6.24 -8.68 25.80
N VAL A 119 5.40 -8.66 26.84
CA VAL A 119 5.71 -7.96 28.11
C VAL A 119 6.92 -8.53 28.86
N ASP A 120 7.21 -9.81 28.66
CA ASP A 120 8.33 -10.54 29.24
C ASP A 120 9.65 -10.35 28.49
N ARG A 121 9.60 -9.82 27.25
CA ARG A 121 10.81 -9.54 26.45
C ARG A 121 11.44 -8.21 26.87
N ASP A 122 12.76 -8.10 26.72
CA ASP A 122 13.47 -6.84 26.97
C ASP A 122 13.00 -5.73 26.00
N VAL A 123 13.14 -4.47 26.43
CA VAL A 123 12.82 -3.31 25.56
C VAL A 123 13.74 -3.25 24.33
N ASP A 124 14.95 -3.80 24.44
CA ASP A 124 15.93 -3.88 23.35
C ASP A 124 15.74 -5.12 22.47
N ASP A 125 14.78 -6.00 22.79
CA ASP A 125 14.36 -7.06 21.86
C ASP A 125 13.95 -6.46 20.52
N ARG A 126 14.40 -7.03 19.42
CA ARG A 126 14.19 -6.47 18.09
C ARG A 126 12.70 -6.38 17.69
N THR A 127 11.88 -7.35 18.12
CA THR A 127 10.42 -7.32 17.91
C THR A 127 9.79 -6.18 18.71
N VAL A 128 10.17 -6.05 19.99
CA VAL A 128 9.66 -4.97 20.85
C VAL A 128 10.07 -3.60 20.30
N ALA A 129 11.32 -3.43 19.92
CA ALA A 129 11.81 -2.18 19.31
C ALA A 129 11.08 -1.84 18.02
N HIS A 130 10.81 -2.83 17.15
CA HIS A 130 10.01 -2.68 15.94
C HIS A 130 8.59 -2.21 16.25
N LEU A 131 7.88 -2.88 17.17
CA LEU A 131 6.53 -2.50 17.59
C LEU A 131 6.50 -1.07 18.16
N LEU A 132 7.46 -0.70 19.02
CA LEU A 132 7.51 0.65 19.61
C LEU A 132 7.87 1.75 18.60
N GLY A 133 8.47 1.39 17.47
CA GLY A 133 8.79 2.33 16.39
C GLY A 133 7.56 3.01 15.81
N SER A 134 6.55 2.25 15.45
CA SER A 134 5.41 2.70 14.64
C SER A 134 4.05 2.22 15.18
N PRO A 135 3.56 2.75 16.30
CA PRO A 135 2.33 2.26 16.95
C PRO A 135 1.03 2.68 16.26
N ALA A 136 1.01 3.67 15.35
CA ALA A 136 -0.21 4.23 14.78
C ALA A 136 -0.02 4.70 13.33
N GLU A 137 0.39 3.79 12.45
CA GLU A 137 0.59 4.08 11.03
C GLU A 137 -0.70 4.08 10.23
N ASP A 138 -0.71 4.78 9.09
CA ASP A 138 -1.85 4.84 8.17
C ASP A 138 -1.89 3.64 7.23
N GLY A 139 -0.74 3.09 6.88
CA GLY A 139 -0.56 2.09 5.85
C GLY A 139 -1.23 0.75 6.14
N GLY A 140 -1.37 -0.08 5.13
CA GLY A 140 -1.96 -1.42 5.26
C GLY A 140 -1.73 -2.31 4.06
N GLN A 141 -2.31 -3.50 4.14
CA GLN A 141 -2.22 -4.60 3.20
C GLN A 141 -3.61 -5.03 2.74
N TRP A 142 -3.70 -5.81 1.65
CA TRP A 142 -4.97 -6.31 1.12
C TRP A 142 -5.81 -7.05 2.18
N ASN A 143 -5.24 -8.04 2.87
CA ASN A 143 -5.99 -8.80 3.88
C ASN A 143 -6.49 -7.93 5.05
N MET A 144 -5.78 -6.83 5.37
CA MET A 144 -6.22 -5.86 6.38
C MET A 144 -7.43 -5.07 5.89
N PHE A 145 -7.50 -4.70 4.60
CA PHE A 145 -8.67 -4.10 3.97
C PHE A 145 -9.87 -5.04 4.04
N VAL A 146 -9.69 -6.31 3.63
CA VAL A 146 -10.74 -7.33 3.68
C VAL A 146 -11.28 -7.51 5.10
N ALA A 147 -10.39 -7.58 6.11
CA ALA A 147 -10.79 -7.72 7.51
C ALA A 147 -11.67 -6.56 8.00
N LEU A 148 -11.37 -5.33 7.59
CA LEU A 148 -12.18 -4.15 7.92
C LEU A 148 -13.55 -4.19 7.25
N VAL A 149 -13.61 -4.46 5.95
CA VAL A 149 -14.87 -4.56 5.21
C VAL A 149 -15.77 -5.62 5.82
N ARG A 150 -15.23 -6.80 6.12
CA ARG A 150 -15.98 -7.91 6.72
C ARG A 150 -16.54 -7.57 8.10
N LYS A 151 -15.74 -6.92 8.96
CA LYS A 151 -16.14 -6.62 10.35
C LYS A 151 -17.02 -5.39 10.47
N HIS A 152 -16.67 -4.32 9.75
CA HIS A 152 -17.27 -3.00 9.94
C HIS A 152 -18.17 -2.55 8.79
N GLY A 153 -18.20 -3.29 7.69
CA GLY A 153 -19.01 -2.96 6.52
C GLY A 153 -18.54 -1.68 5.83
N LEU A 154 -19.40 -1.17 4.96
CA LEU A 154 -19.14 0.02 4.14
C LEU A 154 -20.30 1.02 4.27
N VAL A 155 -19.99 2.29 4.02
CA VAL A 155 -20.98 3.35 3.90
C VAL A 155 -20.65 4.24 2.70
N PRO A 156 -21.62 4.91 2.08
CA PRO A 156 -21.34 5.95 1.08
C PRO A 156 -20.51 7.10 1.67
N GLN A 157 -19.69 7.74 0.86
CA GLN A 157 -18.85 8.87 1.29
C GLN A 157 -19.68 10.00 1.95
N SER A 158 -20.88 10.27 1.42
CA SER A 158 -21.77 11.31 1.97
C SER A 158 -22.32 11.01 3.36
N VAL A 159 -22.30 9.75 3.80
CA VAL A 159 -22.76 9.32 5.14
C VAL A 159 -21.68 9.53 6.20
N MET A 160 -20.42 9.37 5.83
CA MET A 160 -19.26 9.70 6.69
C MET A 160 -18.18 10.38 5.83
N PRO A 161 -18.32 11.69 5.57
CA PRO A 161 -17.43 12.40 4.64
C PRO A 161 -16.02 12.59 5.20
N GLU A 162 -15.10 12.95 4.31
CA GLU A 162 -13.74 13.33 4.69
C GLU A 162 -13.73 14.52 5.66
N THR A 163 -12.79 14.48 6.60
CA THR A 163 -12.52 15.55 7.56
C THR A 163 -11.17 16.21 7.29
N HIS A 164 -10.86 17.29 7.99
CA HIS A 164 -9.51 17.85 7.94
C HIS A 164 -8.47 16.83 8.39
N SER A 165 -8.76 16.04 9.43
CA SER A 165 -7.81 15.07 9.99
C SER A 165 -7.69 13.80 9.15
N SER A 166 -8.73 13.36 8.44
CA SER A 166 -8.61 12.25 7.50
C SER A 166 -7.79 12.62 6.27
N SER A 167 -7.90 13.89 5.83
CA SER A 167 -7.10 14.44 4.72
C SER A 167 -5.67 14.85 5.13
N LYS A 168 -5.37 14.97 6.43
CA LYS A 168 -4.06 15.34 6.97
C LYS A 168 -3.82 14.66 8.32
N THR A 169 -3.33 13.43 8.27
CA THR A 169 -3.32 12.48 9.40
C THR A 169 -2.26 12.73 10.46
N ALA A 170 -1.23 13.51 10.18
CA ALA A 170 -0.06 13.66 11.05
C ALA A 170 -0.39 14.03 12.51
N SER A 171 -1.37 14.90 12.76
CA SER A 171 -1.76 15.31 14.12
C SER A 171 -2.52 14.21 14.87
N LEU A 172 -3.42 13.51 14.17
CA LEU A 172 -4.15 12.35 14.69
C LEU A 172 -3.16 11.23 15.05
N ASN A 173 -2.27 10.87 14.13
CA ASN A 173 -1.28 9.82 14.32
C ASN A 173 -0.34 10.13 15.50
N ARG A 174 0.04 11.40 15.67
CA ARG A 174 0.84 11.83 16.82
C ARG A 174 0.10 11.63 18.13
N ALA A 175 -1.18 12.02 18.22
CA ALA A 175 -1.99 11.87 19.43
C ALA A 175 -2.18 10.39 19.80
N LEU A 176 -2.51 9.53 18.81
CA LEU A 176 -2.64 8.09 19.03
C LEU A 176 -1.30 7.46 19.42
N SER A 177 -0.20 7.81 18.75
CA SER A 177 1.13 7.28 19.09
C SER A 177 1.57 7.64 20.52
N GLN A 178 1.26 8.85 20.98
CA GLN A 178 1.53 9.25 22.37
C GLN A 178 0.70 8.45 23.36
N LEU A 179 -0.60 8.26 23.10
CA LEU A 179 -1.48 7.44 23.93
C LEU A 179 -0.96 5.99 24.02
N LEU A 180 -0.67 5.38 22.85
CA LEU A 180 -0.26 3.99 22.75
C LEU A 180 1.11 3.73 23.40
N ARG A 181 2.11 4.60 23.19
CA ARG A 181 3.42 4.48 23.84
C ARG A 181 3.33 4.63 25.37
N ARG A 182 2.46 5.53 25.86
CA ARG A 182 2.18 5.61 27.30
C ARG A 182 1.56 4.30 27.81
N ALA A 183 0.57 3.77 27.11
CA ALA A 183 -0.06 2.50 27.45
C ALA A 183 0.94 1.34 27.44
N ALA A 184 1.82 1.25 26.43
CA ALA A 184 2.87 0.24 26.39
C ALA A 184 3.79 0.30 27.62
N ARG A 185 4.22 1.50 28.03
CA ARG A 185 5.02 1.66 29.26
C ARG A 185 4.29 1.09 30.47
N ASP A 186 3.01 1.44 30.62
CA ASP A 186 2.23 1.06 31.81
C ASP A 186 1.93 -0.45 31.81
N LEU A 187 1.54 -1.02 30.67
CA LEU A 187 1.29 -2.46 30.49
C LEU A 187 2.57 -3.30 30.72
N ARG A 188 3.70 -2.88 30.16
CA ARG A 188 4.97 -3.58 30.34
C ARG A 188 5.47 -3.51 31.79
N ALA A 189 5.27 -2.37 32.46
CA ALA A 189 5.61 -2.26 33.91
C ALA A 189 4.74 -3.20 34.77
N ALA A 190 3.44 -3.27 34.52
CA ALA A 190 2.51 -4.15 35.20
C ALA A 190 2.82 -5.64 34.93
N GLY A 191 3.03 -6.04 33.68
CA GLY A 191 3.41 -7.39 33.28
C GLY A 191 4.75 -7.83 33.91
N GLY A 192 5.73 -6.93 34.02
CA GLY A 192 7.01 -7.15 34.70
C GLY A 192 6.88 -7.36 36.20
N THR A 193 5.78 -6.97 36.82
CA THR A 193 5.45 -7.22 38.23
C THR A 193 4.56 -8.45 38.45
N GLY A 194 4.24 -9.20 37.39
CA GLY A 194 3.50 -10.45 37.44
C GLY A 194 1.98 -10.32 37.34
N GLU A 195 1.45 -9.18 36.89
CA GLU A 195 0.03 -9.10 36.56
C GLU A 195 -0.33 -10.08 35.43
N ASP A 196 -1.52 -10.70 35.52
CA ASP A 196 -1.98 -11.64 34.54
C ASP A 196 -2.52 -10.94 33.26
N PHE A 197 -2.67 -11.70 32.18
CA PHE A 197 -3.14 -11.18 30.89
C PHE A 197 -4.57 -10.61 30.95
N GLU A 198 -5.43 -11.07 31.85
CA GLU A 198 -6.80 -10.53 31.99
C GLU A 198 -6.76 -9.11 32.55
N GLN A 199 -5.92 -8.86 33.55
CA GLN A 199 -5.73 -7.53 34.13
C GLN A 199 -5.11 -6.56 33.10
N LEU A 200 -4.10 -7.01 32.34
CA LEU A 200 -3.51 -6.21 31.27
C LEU A 200 -4.52 -5.88 30.18
N ARG A 201 -5.41 -6.84 29.81
CA ARG A 201 -6.49 -6.60 28.83
C ARG A 201 -7.57 -5.66 29.37
N ALA A 202 -7.87 -5.69 30.67
CA ALA A 202 -8.78 -4.72 31.27
C ALA A 202 -8.21 -3.30 31.16
N ALA A 203 -6.94 -3.09 31.51
CA ALA A 203 -6.25 -1.81 31.36
C ALA A 203 -6.19 -1.34 29.89
N LYS A 204 -5.94 -2.26 28.95
CA LYS A 204 -6.04 -2.01 27.51
C LYS A 204 -7.43 -1.47 27.12
N GLY A 205 -8.50 -2.00 27.70
CA GLY A 205 -9.87 -1.56 27.45
C GLY A 205 -10.06 -0.06 27.69
N ASP A 206 -9.53 0.49 28.77
CA ASP A 206 -9.60 1.93 29.08
C ASP A 206 -8.81 2.79 28.08
N VAL A 207 -7.68 2.26 27.59
CA VAL A 207 -6.89 2.90 26.52
C VAL A 207 -7.70 2.97 25.24
N LEU A 208 -8.40 1.90 24.84
CA LEU A 208 -9.24 1.86 23.64
C LEU A 208 -10.45 2.80 23.73
N VAL A 209 -11.06 2.99 24.90
CA VAL A 209 -12.10 4.02 25.13
C VAL A 209 -11.52 5.41 24.83
N THR A 210 -10.30 5.69 25.25
CA THR A 210 -9.63 6.96 24.98
C THR A 210 -9.27 7.12 23.51
N ALA A 211 -8.76 6.04 22.87
CA ALA A 211 -8.46 6.02 21.44
C ALA A 211 -9.73 6.29 20.60
N HIS A 212 -10.85 5.62 20.91
CA HIS A 212 -12.15 5.85 20.26
C HIS A 212 -12.60 7.31 20.38
N ARG A 213 -12.42 7.92 21.55
CA ARG A 213 -12.74 9.34 21.77
C ARG A 213 -11.89 10.26 20.91
N ILE A 214 -10.58 10.02 20.84
CA ILE A 214 -9.67 10.78 19.97
C ILE A 214 -10.11 10.65 18.51
N LEU A 215 -10.38 9.43 18.05
CA LEU A 215 -10.85 9.19 16.69
C LEU A 215 -12.17 9.90 16.40
N SER A 216 -13.14 9.84 17.30
CA SER A 216 -14.43 10.53 17.14
C SER A 216 -14.29 12.06 17.05
N ILE A 217 -13.35 12.64 17.79
CA ILE A 217 -13.04 14.08 17.73
C ILE A 217 -12.45 14.47 16.37
N HIS A 218 -11.58 13.62 15.80
CA HIS A 218 -10.85 13.93 14.57
C HIS A 218 -11.60 13.55 13.29
N LEU A 219 -12.30 12.42 13.29
CA LEU A 219 -12.87 11.79 12.10
C LEU A 219 -14.41 11.82 12.07
N GLY A 220 -15.05 12.21 13.17
CA GLY A 220 -16.48 12.03 13.37
C GLY A 220 -16.81 10.64 13.91
N THR A 221 -18.06 10.39 14.25
CA THR A 221 -18.52 9.10 14.79
C THR A 221 -19.11 8.25 13.67
N PRO A 222 -18.62 7.03 13.44
CA PRO A 222 -19.20 6.13 12.44
C PRO A 222 -20.68 5.86 12.73
N PRO A 223 -21.56 5.87 11.71
CA PRO A 223 -22.98 5.61 11.89
C PRO A 223 -23.20 4.12 12.20
N ALA A 224 -24.01 3.82 13.20
CA ALA A 224 -24.48 2.46 13.45
C ALA A 224 -25.53 2.03 12.42
N ARG A 225 -26.37 2.97 11.99
CA ARG A 225 -27.41 2.81 10.98
C ARG A 225 -27.57 4.10 10.19
N PHE A 226 -28.01 3.99 8.93
CA PHE A 226 -28.28 5.15 8.06
C PHE A 226 -29.32 4.79 7.00
N THR A 227 -29.94 5.81 6.41
CA THR A 227 -30.80 5.70 5.23
C THR A 227 -30.02 6.15 4.01
N TRP A 228 -29.93 5.29 2.98
CA TRP A 228 -29.29 5.63 1.72
C TRP A 228 -30.32 6.11 0.69
N GLN A 229 -30.07 7.28 0.09
CA GLN A 229 -30.93 7.88 -0.92
C GLN A 229 -30.07 8.43 -2.05
N TRP A 230 -30.48 8.18 -3.29
CA TRP A 230 -29.76 8.69 -4.45
C TRP A 230 -30.68 8.94 -5.64
N ALA A 231 -30.21 9.69 -6.63
CA ALA A 231 -30.77 9.75 -7.95
C ALA A 231 -29.81 9.04 -8.92
N ASP A 232 -30.34 8.14 -9.73
CA ASP A 232 -29.55 7.42 -10.71
C ASP A 232 -29.19 8.34 -11.92
N LYS A 233 -28.46 7.78 -12.91
CA LYS A 233 -28.05 8.50 -14.13
C LYS A 233 -29.23 9.06 -14.95
N ASP A 234 -30.43 8.47 -14.78
CA ASP A 234 -31.66 8.87 -15.45
C ASP A 234 -32.51 9.83 -14.59
N LYS A 235 -31.94 10.29 -13.44
CA LYS A 235 -32.56 11.18 -12.45
C LYS A 235 -33.78 10.60 -11.74
N LEU A 236 -33.91 9.29 -11.73
CA LEU A 236 -34.91 8.60 -10.92
C LEU A 236 -34.44 8.52 -9.46
N PHE A 237 -35.36 8.87 -8.56
CA PHE A 237 -35.07 8.83 -7.13
C PHE A 237 -35.21 7.42 -6.57
N HIS A 238 -34.23 7.01 -5.77
CA HIS A 238 -34.18 5.76 -5.04
C HIS A 238 -33.98 5.99 -3.56
N ARG A 239 -34.52 5.12 -2.75
CA ARG A 239 -34.34 5.11 -1.30
C ARG A 239 -34.32 3.70 -0.78
N ASP A 240 -33.27 3.35 -0.05
CA ASP A 240 -33.24 2.14 0.75
C ASP A 240 -33.92 2.33 2.09
N GLU A 241 -34.38 1.27 2.70
CA GLU A 241 -34.74 1.24 4.11
C GLU A 241 -33.51 1.57 4.97
N GLU A 242 -33.77 1.87 6.27
CA GLU A 242 -32.67 2.06 7.21
C GLU A 242 -31.79 0.81 7.28
N THR A 243 -30.49 0.96 7.06
CA THR A 243 -29.53 -0.13 6.91
C THR A 243 -28.34 0.02 7.86
N THR A 244 -27.61 -1.05 8.12
CA THR A 244 -26.30 -1.02 8.78
C THR A 244 -25.17 -0.99 7.74
N PRO A 245 -23.95 -0.55 8.12
CA PRO A 245 -22.79 -0.63 7.23
C PRO A 245 -22.53 -2.01 6.64
N GLN A 246 -22.73 -3.08 7.43
CA GLN A 246 -22.58 -4.47 7.00
C GLN A 246 -23.63 -4.88 5.96
N GLN A 247 -24.90 -4.51 6.19
CA GLN A 247 -25.98 -4.76 5.25
C GLN A 247 -25.78 -4.01 3.94
N PHE A 248 -25.29 -2.77 4.02
CA PHE A 248 -24.97 -1.97 2.85
C PHE A 248 -23.81 -2.60 2.06
N ALA A 249 -22.74 -3.02 2.73
CA ALA A 249 -21.63 -3.74 2.10
C ALA A 249 -22.10 -5.03 1.42
N ALA A 250 -22.88 -5.87 2.12
CA ALA A 250 -23.40 -7.11 1.57
C ALA A 250 -24.30 -6.91 0.33
N ARG A 251 -24.98 -5.74 0.23
CA ARG A 251 -25.85 -5.43 -0.91
C ARG A 251 -25.10 -4.84 -2.09
N TYR A 252 -24.11 -4.00 -1.86
CA TYR A 252 -23.49 -3.16 -2.89
C TYR A 252 -22.01 -3.46 -3.18
N ALA A 253 -21.28 -4.14 -2.29
CA ALA A 253 -19.95 -4.63 -2.59
C ALA A 253 -20.05 -5.94 -3.38
N CYS A 254 -20.20 -5.84 -4.70
CA CYS A 254 -20.51 -6.96 -5.58
C CYS A 254 -19.33 -7.93 -5.82
N ILE A 255 -18.12 -7.61 -5.34
CA ILE A 255 -16.93 -8.43 -5.51
C ILE A 255 -16.66 -9.16 -4.19
N PRO A 256 -16.54 -10.50 -4.18
CA PRO A 256 -16.26 -11.27 -2.96
C PRO A 256 -14.77 -11.14 -2.57
N VAL A 257 -14.39 -9.96 -2.10
CA VAL A 257 -12.97 -9.63 -1.77
C VAL A 257 -12.36 -10.55 -0.72
N GLU A 258 -13.18 -11.20 0.09
CA GLU A 258 -12.78 -12.22 1.08
C GLU A 258 -12.26 -13.52 0.47
N GLU A 259 -12.56 -13.78 -0.80
CA GLU A 259 -12.07 -14.94 -1.55
C GLU A 259 -10.73 -14.65 -2.23
N TYR A 260 -10.36 -13.37 -2.38
CA TYR A 260 -9.12 -12.96 -3.07
C TYR A 260 -7.89 -13.32 -2.25
N VAL A 261 -6.85 -13.74 -2.95
CA VAL A 261 -5.55 -14.10 -2.39
C VAL A 261 -4.47 -13.12 -2.84
N CYS A 262 -3.49 -12.90 -1.96
CA CYS A 262 -2.33 -12.06 -2.24
C CYS A 262 -1.21 -12.89 -2.86
N LEU A 263 -0.80 -12.52 -4.06
CA LEU A 263 0.39 -13.03 -4.71
C LEU A 263 1.51 -12.00 -4.57
N VAL A 264 2.68 -12.46 -4.18
CA VAL A 264 3.86 -11.59 -4.07
C VAL A 264 5.00 -12.12 -4.91
N HIS A 265 5.85 -11.22 -5.36
CA HIS A 265 7.14 -11.56 -5.93
C HIS A 265 8.27 -11.09 -5.02
N ASP A 266 8.80 -12.03 -4.25
CA ASP A 266 9.97 -11.85 -3.41
C ASP A 266 11.11 -12.75 -3.91
N PRO A 267 12.08 -12.17 -4.65
CA PRO A 267 13.17 -12.93 -5.25
C PRO A 267 14.35 -13.20 -4.30
N ARG A 268 14.25 -12.81 -3.01
CA ARG A 268 15.35 -13.03 -2.06
C ARG A 268 15.71 -14.50 -1.92
N THR A 269 17.00 -14.79 -1.77
CA THR A 269 17.47 -16.15 -1.48
C THR A 269 16.82 -16.69 -0.21
N GLY A 270 16.18 -17.87 -0.31
CA GLY A 270 15.43 -18.47 0.80
C GLY A 270 13.92 -18.28 0.74
N MET A 271 13.43 -17.36 -0.10
CA MET A 271 12.01 -17.20 -0.38
C MET A 271 11.61 -18.13 -1.53
N GLN A 272 10.89 -19.21 -1.20
CA GLN A 272 10.54 -20.24 -2.18
C GLN A 272 9.29 -19.84 -2.97
N VAL A 273 9.33 -19.99 -4.29
CA VAL A 273 8.17 -19.90 -5.17
C VAL A 273 7.21 -21.05 -4.88
N GLY A 274 5.90 -20.78 -4.91
CA GLY A 274 4.87 -21.76 -4.55
C GLY A 274 4.76 -22.02 -3.04
N ARG A 275 5.27 -21.12 -2.19
CA ARG A 275 5.17 -21.20 -0.73
C ARG A 275 4.43 -20.00 -0.18
N THR A 276 3.63 -20.23 0.86
CA THR A 276 2.93 -19.18 1.61
C THR A 276 3.78 -18.64 2.76
N TYR A 277 3.66 -17.34 3.00
CA TYR A 277 4.36 -16.61 4.05
C TYR A 277 3.40 -15.69 4.80
N THR A 278 3.70 -15.44 6.06
CA THR A 278 3.09 -14.39 6.88
C THR A 278 4.17 -13.70 7.70
N VAL A 279 3.89 -12.51 8.21
CA VAL A 279 4.85 -11.74 9.01
C VAL A 279 4.32 -11.63 10.44
N GLU A 280 5.20 -11.84 11.42
CA GLU A 280 4.85 -11.75 12.85
C GLU A 280 4.27 -10.37 13.18
N HIS A 281 3.16 -10.32 13.88
CA HIS A 281 2.44 -9.10 14.27
C HIS A 281 1.94 -8.21 13.10
N LEU A 282 1.93 -8.69 11.87
CA LEU A 282 1.33 -7.98 10.75
C LEU A 282 -0.18 -8.20 10.74
N GLY A 283 -0.94 -7.11 10.82
CA GLY A 283 -2.40 -7.15 10.81
C GLY A 283 -3.02 -5.91 11.42
N ASN A 284 -4.35 -5.87 11.46
CA ASN A 284 -5.12 -4.81 12.11
C ASN A 284 -6.25 -5.34 13.01
N VAL A 285 -6.99 -6.35 12.59
CA VAL A 285 -8.17 -6.84 13.31
C VAL A 285 -7.82 -8.11 14.09
N VAL A 286 -7.86 -8.04 15.41
CA VAL A 286 -7.65 -9.22 16.28
C VAL A 286 -8.75 -10.25 16.02
N GLY A 287 -8.34 -11.49 15.77
CA GLY A 287 -9.25 -12.61 15.45
C GLY A 287 -9.65 -12.72 13.99
N ALA A 288 -9.21 -11.81 13.11
CA ALA A 288 -9.31 -11.99 11.67
C ALA A 288 -8.25 -13.00 11.17
N PRO A 289 -8.43 -13.58 9.96
CA PRO A 289 -7.37 -14.34 9.32
C PRO A 289 -6.07 -13.52 9.21
N PRO A 290 -4.90 -14.15 9.33
CA PRO A 290 -3.63 -13.45 9.18
C PRO A 290 -3.45 -12.91 7.77
N VAL A 291 -2.53 -11.95 7.62
CA VAL A 291 -2.04 -11.55 6.29
C VAL A 291 -1.19 -12.68 5.75
N VAL A 292 -1.59 -13.26 4.61
CA VAL A 292 -0.90 -14.38 3.97
C VAL A 292 -0.55 -14.02 2.53
N TYR A 293 0.68 -14.28 2.15
CA TYR A 293 1.21 -14.09 0.80
C TYR A 293 1.61 -15.41 0.18
N LEU A 294 1.24 -15.65 -1.06
CA LEU A 294 1.79 -16.72 -1.88
C LEU A 294 2.93 -16.15 -2.74
N ASN A 295 4.16 -16.59 -2.50
CA ASN A 295 5.30 -16.15 -3.32
C ASN A 295 5.30 -16.85 -4.67
N VAL A 296 5.37 -16.08 -5.75
CA VAL A 296 5.36 -16.56 -7.14
C VAL A 296 6.38 -15.80 -7.99
N ASP A 297 6.73 -16.36 -9.14
CA ASP A 297 7.55 -15.65 -10.12
C ASP A 297 6.83 -14.43 -10.67
N ILE A 298 7.57 -13.39 -11.01
CA ILE A 298 7.03 -12.13 -11.54
C ILE A 298 6.20 -12.34 -12.82
N ASP A 299 6.54 -13.33 -13.63
CA ASP A 299 5.82 -13.66 -14.86
C ASP A 299 4.41 -14.21 -14.55
N HIS A 300 4.23 -14.92 -13.43
CA HIS A 300 2.90 -15.31 -12.94
C HIS A 300 2.10 -14.07 -12.50
N VAL A 301 2.73 -13.15 -11.77
CA VAL A 301 2.07 -11.90 -11.33
C VAL A 301 1.60 -11.09 -12.55
N ARG A 302 2.46 -10.90 -13.56
CA ARG A 302 2.13 -10.22 -14.82
C ARG A 302 0.96 -10.88 -15.56
N ARG A 303 1.06 -12.17 -15.79
CA ARG A 303 0.06 -12.93 -16.53
C ARG A 303 -1.30 -12.86 -15.87
N LEU A 304 -1.38 -13.08 -14.56
CA LEU A 304 -2.64 -13.09 -13.82
C LEU A 304 -3.27 -11.69 -13.74
N ALA A 305 -2.46 -10.65 -13.57
CA ALA A 305 -2.94 -9.26 -13.64
C ALA A 305 -3.47 -8.93 -15.04
N MET A 306 -2.77 -9.32 -16.11
CA MET A 306 -3.20 -9.13 -17.49
C MET A 306 -4.52 -9.85 -17.77
N GLU A 307 -4.61 -11.14 -17.40
CA GLU A 307 -5.82 -11.96 -17.61
C GLU A 307 -7.05 -11.38 -16.87
N ALA A 308 -6.85 -10.83 -15.67
CA ALA A 308 -7.90 -10.15 -14.93
C ALA A 308 -8.41 -8.91 -15.68
N LEU A 309 -7.49 -8.03 -16.11
CA LEU A 309 -7.83 -6.81 -16.84
C LEU A 309 -8.49 -7.09 -18.20
N VAL A 310 -8.04 -8.10 -18.93
CA VAL A 310 -8.66 -8.55 -20.19
C VAL A 310 -10.09 -9.04 -19.95
N ALA A 311 -10.36 -9.67 -18.79
CA ALA A 311 -11.70 -10.08 -18.39
C ALA A 311 -12.58 -8.92 -17.87
N GLY A 312 -12.03 -7.73 -17.70
CA GLY A 312 -12.75 -6.54 -17.22
C GLY A 312 -12.70 -6.35 -15.69
N ASP A 313 -11.85 -7.11 -15.00
CA ASP A 313 -11.67 -7.01 -13.55
C ASP A 313 -10.47 -6.13 -13.20
N PRO A 314 -10.65 -5.04 -12.44
CA PRO A 314 -9.55 -4.23 -11.97
C PRO A 314 -8.72 -5.01 -10.92
N VAL A 315 -7.41 -4.68 -10.81
CA VAL A 315 -6.51 -5.41 -9.93
C VAL A 315 -5.87 -4.47 -8.92
N TRP A 316 -6.12 -4.73 -7.63
CA TRP A 316 -5.39 -4.07 -6.55
C TRP A 316 -3.94 -4.56 -6.55
N PHE A 317 -2.97 -3.65 -6.42
CA PHE A 317 -1.56 -3.99 -6.39
C PHE A 317 -0.76 -3.09 -5.44
N GLY A 318 0.35 -3.64 -4.93
CA GLY A 318 1.33 -2.96 -4.11
C GLY A 318 2.68 -2.85 -4.82
N CYS A 319 3.34 -1.69 -4.68
CA CYS A 319 4.61 -1.41 -5.36
C CYS A 319 5.48 -0.44 -4.56
N ASP A 320 6.72 -0.23 -5.03
CA ASP A 320 7.59 0.86 -4.57
C ASP A 320 7.47 2.05 -5.52
N THR A 321 6.66 3.05 -5.13
CA THR A 321 6.54 4.31 -5.89
C THR A 321 7.64 5.30 -5.55
N GLY A 322 7.78 6.36 -6.37
CA GLY A 322 8.82 7.37 -6.21
C GLY A 322 10.15 6.93 -6.79
N ARG A 323 10.15 5.85 -7.59
CA ARG A 323 11.31 5.36 -8.32
C ARG A 323 11.02 5.29 -9.80
N MET A 324 11.91 5.90 -10.60
CA MET A 324 11.79 5.86 -12.06
C MET A 324 10.39 6.27 -12.55
N ASP A 325 9.84 7.33 -11.95
CA ASP A 325 8.55 7.92 -12.26
C ASP A 325 8.69 9.42 -12.57
N HIS A 326 7.81 9.96 -13.41
CA HIS A 326 7.74 11.39 -13.70
C HIS A 326 6.30 11.87 -13.63
N ALA A 327 6.01 12.71 -12.65
CA ALA A 327 4.65 13.12 -12.31
C ALA A 327 3.95 13.93 -13.41
N GLU A 328 4.65 14.85 -14.08
CA GLU A 328 4.08 15.67 -15.14
C GLU A 328 3.82 14.87 -16.43
N LEU A 329 4.72 13.90 -16.73
CA LEU A 329 4.56 13.02 -17.87
C LEU A 329 3.53 11.90 -17.60
N GLY A 330 3.25 11.62 -16.32
CA GLY A 330 2.37 10.52 -15.93
C GLY A 330 2.88 9.15 -16.36
N TYR A 331 4.19 8.93 -16.30
CA TYR A 331 4.85 7.80 -16.91
C TYR A 331 5.86 7.14 -15.97
N TRP A 332 5.88 5.81 -15.95
CA TRP A 332 6.81 4.98 -15.21
C TRP A 332 7.53 4.01 -16.15
N ASP A 333 8.85 4.05 -16.10
CA ASP A 333 9.71 3.17 -16.92
C ASP A 333 11.01 2.91 -16.14
N ALA A 334 11.45 1.66 -16.07
CA ALA A 334 12.67 1.30 -15.32
C ALA A 334 13.96 1.94 -15.87
N ALA A 335 13.92 2.46 -17.10
CA ALA A 335 15.02 3.19 -17.73
C ALA A 335 14.75 4.70 -17.87
N LEU A 336 13.80 5.25 -17.08
CA LEU A 336 13.36 6.64 -17.22
C LEU A 336 14.46 7.64 -16.94
N TYR A 337 15.35 7.34 -16.00
CA TYR A 337 16.47 8.19 -15.62
C TYR A 337 17.81 7.47 -15.80
N ASP A 338 18.72 8.07 -16.56
CA ASP A 338 20.10 7.61 -16.76
C ASP A 338 21.03 8.22 -15.68
N LEU A 339 20.82 7.84 -14.43
CA LEU A 339 21.67 8.29 -13.32
C LEU A 339 23.09 7.72 -13.40
N GLN A 340 23.24 6.51 -13.94
CA GLN A 340 24.56 5.91 -14.14
C GLN A 340 25.39 6.70 -15.15
N GLY A 341 24.77 7.18 -16.23
CA GLY A 341 25.42 8.06 -17.19
C GLY A 341 25.80 9.43 -16.62
N VAL A 342 24.97 9.97 -15.71
CA VAL A 342 25.28 11.26 -15.04
C VAL A 342 26.45 11.14 -14.08
N TYR A 343 26.52 10.04 -13.32
CA TYR A 343 27.54 9.85 -12.26
C TYR A 343 28.78 9.06 -12.70
N ASP A 344 28.77 8.50 -13.90
CA ASP A 344 29.82 7.58 -14.39
C ASP A 344 30.08 6.44 -13.37
N ALA A 345 29.01 5.85 -12.84
CA ALA A 345 29.07 4.85 -11.80
C ALA A 345 27.96 3.80 -11.97
N ASP A 346 28.30 2.54 -11.71
CA ASP A 346 27.31 1.49 -11.62
C ASP A 346 26.57 1.61 -10.27
N LEU A 347 25.27 1.93 -10.35
CA LEU A 347 24.37 2.08 -9.21
C LEU A 347 23.31 0.97 -9.19
N ALA A 348 23.38 -0.01 -10.10
CA ALA A 348 22.36 -1.02 -10.25
C ALA A 348 22.40 -2.03 -9.08
N LEU A 349 21.23 -2.28 -8.51
CA LEU A 349 20.95 -3.41 -7.64
C LEU A 349 19.76 -4.16 -8.23
N ASP A 350 19.81 -5.48 -8.27
CA ASP A 350 18.62 -6.27 -8.59
C ASP A 350 17.57 -6.19 -7.47
N LYS A 351 16.35 -6.64 -7.73
CA LYS A 351 15.23 -6.53 -6.79
C LYS A 351 15.50 -7.29 -5.48
N ALA A 352 16.20 -8.43 -5.53
CA ALA A 352 16.57 -9.19 -4.33
C ALA A 352 17.55 -8.40 -3.45
N ASP A 353 18.60 -7.87 -4.07
CA ASP A 353 19.60 -7.07 -3.38
C ASP A 353 19.01 -5.77 -2.81
N ARG A 354 18.11 -5.10 -3.54
CA ARG A 354 17.40 -3.93 -3.03
C ARG A 354 16.58 -4.24 -1.76
N LEU A 355 15.88 -5.38 -1.72
CA LEU A 355 15.15 -5.83 -0.52
C LEU A 355 16.08 -6.16 0.64
N ILE A 356 17.19 -6.87 0.39
CA ILE A 356 18.16 -7.28 1.40
C ILE A 356 18.85 -6.07 2.03
N HIS A 357 19.20 -5.08 1.19
CA HIS A 357 19.96 -3.91 1.62
C HIS A 357 19.10 -2.71 2.01
N GLY A 358 17.75 -2.86 2.04
CA GLY A 358 16.83 -1.83 2.49
C GLY A 358 16.68 -0.65 1.50
N ASP A 359 16.95 -0.89 0.23
CA ASP A 359 16.79 0.10 -0.83
C ASP A 359 15.39 0.14 -1.45
N THR A 360 14.56 -0.88 -1.23
CA THR A 360 13.18 -0.95 -1.73
C THR A 360 12.25 -1.62 -0.72
N LEU A 361 11.01 -1.16 -0.68
CA LEU A 361 9.91 -1.74 0.10
C LEU A 361 8.60 -1.50 -0.66
N MET A 362 7.52 -2.22 -0.29
CA MET A 362 6.19 -1.86 -0.75
C MET A 362 5.74 -0.57 -0.05
N THR A 363 5.77 0.54 -0.76
CA THR A 363 5.48 1.87 -0.20
C THR A 363 4.10 2.40 -0.56
N HIS A 364 3.43 1.82 -1.58
CA HIS A 364 2.18 2.36 -2.10
C HIS A 364 1.29 1.27 -2.69
N ALA A 365 -0.02 1.46 -2.61
CA ALA A 365 -1.01 0.59 -3.24
C ALA A 365 -1.93 1.38 -4.17
N MET A 366 -2.26 0.78 -5.31
CA MET A 366 -3.05 1.38 -6.38
C MET A 366 -3.90 0.33 -7.08
N LEU A 367 -4.56 0.74 -8.17
CA LEU A 367 -5.43 -0.11 -8.94
C LEU A 367 -4.99 -0.14 -10.41
N PHE A 368 -4.75 -1.32 -10.97
CA PHE A 368 -4.68 -1.48 -12.42
C PHE A 368 -6.08 -1.41 -13.02
N THR A 369 -6.25 -0.57 -14.04
CA THR A 369 -7.52 -0.35 -14.75
C THR A 369 -7.40 -0.51 -16.26
N GLY A 370 -6.25 -0.91 -16.77
CA GLY A 370 -6.05 -1.20 -18.18
C GLY A 370 -4.70 -1.85 -18.46
N VAL A 371 -4.61 -2.50 -19.60
CA VAL A 371 -3.41 -3.14 -20.10
C VAL A 371 -3.34 -3.03 -21.61
N ASP A 372 -2.14 -2.80 -22.14
CA ASP A 372 -1.85 -2.90 -23.55
C ASP A 372 -1.17 -4.24 -23.83
N VAL A 373 -1.84 -5.10 -24.58
CA VAL A 373 -1.38 -6.46 -24.91
C VAL A 373 -0.91 -6.51 -26.35
N VAL A 374 0.34 -6.95 -26.55
CA VAL A 374 0.94 -7.15 -27.89
C VAL A 374 1.48 -8.58 -27.96
N ASP A 375 1.10 -9.31 -28.97
CA ASP A 375 1.51 -10.71 -29.20
C ASP A 375 1.27 -11.63 -27.98
N GLY A 376 0.20 -11.37 -27.21
CA GLY A 376 -0.19 -12.14 -26.04
C GLY A 376 0.57 -11.79 -24.76
N ALA A 377 1.43 -10.76 -24.76
CA ALA A 377 2.19 -10.28 -23.62
C ALA A 377 1.83 -8.85 -23.26
N PRO A 378 1.86 -8.47 -21.97
CA PRO A 378 1.60 -7.09 -21.56
C PRO A 378 2.81 -6.23 -21.94
N ARG A 379 2.53 -5.05 -22.50
CA ARG A 379 3.52 -4.04 -22.83
C ARG A 379 3.47 -2.86 -21.87
N ARG A 380 2.24 -2.46 -21.48
CA ARG A 380 1.97 -1.32 -20.61
C ARG A 380 0.72 -1.55 -19.79
N TRP A 381 0.63 -0.80 -18.68
CA TRP A 381 -0.43 -0.88 -17.70
C TRP A 381 -0.98 0.52 -17.42
N ARG A 382 -2.30 0.67 -17.36
CA ARG A 382 -2.93 1.89 -16.86
C ARG A 382 -3.15 1.74 -15.37
N VAL A 383 -2.67 2.74 -14.61
CA VAL A 383 -2.75 2.78 -13.16
C VAL A 383 -3.70 3.89 -12.73
N GLU A 384 -4.71 3.57 -11.92
CA GLU A 384 -5.50 4.53 -11.17
C GLU A 384 -4.80 4.80 -9.84
N ASN A 385 -4.32 6.04 -9.66
CA ASN A 385 -3.68 6.46 -8.43
C ASN A 385 -4.63 7.33 -7.59
N SER A 386 -4.40 7.40 -6.27
CA SER A 386 -5.19 8.17 -5.32
C SER A 386 -4.59 9.54 -4.98
N TRP A 387 -3.97 10.21 -5.96
CA TRP A 387 -3.36 11.54 -5.76
C TRP A 387 -4.14 12.69 -6.41
N GLY A 388 -5.38 12.42 -6.83
CA GLY A 388 -6.25 13.39 -7.48
C GLY A 388 -5.92 13.61 -8.96
N PRO A 389 -6.76 14.41 -9.65
CA PRO A 389 -6.72 14.54 -11.12
C PRO A 389 -5.68 15.54 -11.64
N ASP A 390 -4.94 16.24 -10.75
CA ASP A 390 -4.04 17.33 -11.15
C ASP A 390 -2.69 16.84 -11.70
N LYS A 391 -2.43 15.54 -11.64
CA LYS A 391 -1.19 14.89 -12.12
C LYS A 391 -1.50 13.88 -13.20
N ALA A 392 -0.52 13.61 -14.06
CA ALA A 392 -0.62 12.64 -15.14
C ALA A 392 -1.84 12.90 -16.05
N ASP A 393 -2.44 11.88 -16.67
CA ASP A 393 -3.69 12.03 -17.41
C ASP A 393 -4.88 11.96 -16.46
N LYS A 394 -5.26 13.09 -15.87
CA LYS A 394 -6.37 13.21 -14.90
C LYS A 394 -6.26 12.23 -13.72
N GLY A 395 -5.03 11.96 -13.27
CA GLY A 395 -4.72 11.06 -12.17
C GLY A 395 -4.48 9.60 -12.56
N PHE A 396 -4.59 9.26 -13.86
CA PHE A 396 -4.21 7.97 -14.40
C PHE A 396 -2.78 8.01 -14.94
N TRP A 397 -2.02 6.97 -14.66
CA TRP A 397 -0.62 6.84 -15.02
C TRP A 397 -0.42 5.70 -16.00
N THR A 398 0.60 5.82 -16.83
CA THR A 398 1.07 4.73 -17.71
C THR A 398 2.35 4.12 -17.13
N MET A 399 2.30 2.83 -16.86
CA MET A 399 3.44 2.05 -16.39
C MET A 399 3.91 1.14 -17.51
N ASN A 400 5.17 1.21 -17.91
CA ASN A 400 5.76 0.21 -18.80
C ASN A 400 6.01 -1.10 -18.06
N ASP A 401 5.98 -2.22 -18.79
CA ASP A 401 6.13 -3.56 -18.20
C ASP A 401 7.51 -3.82 -17.61
N ASN A 402 8.57 -3.13 -18.09
CA ASN A 402 9.89 -3.17 -17.46
C ASN A 402 9.86 -2.61 -16.03
N TRP A 403 9.07 -1.56 -15.78
CA TRP A 403 8.87 -1.02 -14.43
C TRP A 403 8.07 -1.98 -13.55
N PHE A 404 7.06 -2.62 -14.10
CA PHE A 404 6.25 -3.63 -13.40
C PHE A 404 7.16 -4.71 -12.79
N GLY A 405 8.08 -5.27 -13.56
CA GLY A 405 8.99 -6.31 -13.10
C GLY A 405 9.86 -5.91 -11.92
N GLU A 406 10.33 -4.67 -11.95
CA GLU A 406 11.28 -4.16 -10.96
C GLU A 406 10.62 -3.69 -9.66
N HIS A 407 9.42 -3.10 -9.72
CA HIS A 407 8.86 -2.34 -8.61
C HIS A 407 7.49 -2.82 -8.11
N VAL A 408 6.77 -3.67 -8.85
CA VAL A 408 5.54 -4.29 -8.34
C VAL A 408 5.89 -5.47 -7.44
N PHE A 409 5.31 -5.50 -6.24
CA PHE A 409 5.54 -6.56 -5.25
C PHE A 409 4.35 -7.48 -5.10
N GLU A 410 3.14 -6.95 -5.10
CA GLU A 410 1.93 -7.66 -4.69
C GLU A 410 0.76 -7.36 -5.62
N ILE A 411 -0.07 -8.38 -5.88
CA ILE A 411 -1.41 -8.24 -6.46
C ILE A 411 -2.42 -9.05 -5.68
N ALA A 412 -3.67 -8.60 -5.67
CA ALA A 412 -4.80 -9.35 -5.16
C ALA A 412 -5.64 -9.89 -6.33
N VAL A 413 -5.85 -11.21 -6.39
CA VAL A 413 -6.60 -11.88 -7.45
C VAL A 413 -7.52 -12.97 -6.90
N HIS A 414 -8.59 -13.29 -7.64
CA HIS A 414 -9.44 -14.42 -7.31
C HIS A 414 -8.69 -15.75 -7.53
N PRO A 415 -8.76 -16.72 -6.60
CA PRO A 415 -7.98 -17.96 -6.65
C PRO A 415 -8.29 -18.82 -7.87
N ASP A 416 -9.48 -18.74 -8.46
CA ASP A 416 -9.85 -19.47 -9.69
C ASP A 416 -8.98 -19.14 -10.90
N ARG A 417 -8.24 -18.01 -10.85
CA ARG A 417 -7.28 -17.63 -11.89
C ARG A 417 -5.93 -18.32 -11.74
N LEU A 418 -5.67 -18.93 -10.58
CA LEU A 418 -4.40 -19.60 -10.30
C LEU A 418 -4.32 -20.98 -10.96
N PRO A 419 -3.15 -21.40 -11.44
CA PRO A 419 -2.88 -22.80 -11.74
C PRO A 419 -3.15 -23.72 -10.54
N ALA A 420 -3.52 -24.96 -10.79
CA ALA A 420 -3.93 -25.91 -9.73
C ALA A 420 -2.84 -26.16 -8.67
N ASP A 421 -1.57 -26.14 -9.06
CA ASP A 421 -0.43 -26.29 -8.15
C ASP A 421 -0.27 -25.09 -7.21
N LEU A 422 -0.52 -23.88 -7.68
CA LEU A 422 -0.52 -22.65 -6.85
C LEU A 422 -1.77 -22.57 -5.98
N GLN A 423 -2.94 -23.05 -6.45
CA GLN A 423 -4.12 -23.18 -5.61
C GLN A 423 -3.86 -24.12 -4.43
N ALA A 424 -3.28 -25.30 -4.69
CA ALA A 424 -2.94 -26.27 -3.66
C ALA A 424 -1.91 -25.72 -2.64
N ALA A 425 -1.03 -24.81 -3.06
CA ALA A 425 -0.07 -24.19 -2.17
C ALA A 425 -0.70 -23.27 -1.11
N LEU A 426 -1.91 -22.74 -1.36
CA LEU A 426 -2.66 -21.90 -0.41
C LEU A 426 -3.12 -22.66 0.83
N ASP A 427 -3.30 -23.99 0.74
CA ASP A 427 -3.71 -24.84 1.85
C ASP A 427 -2.57 -25.13 2.85
N ALA A 428 -1.33 -24.81 2.47
CA ALA A 428 -0.17 -25.03 3.34
C ALA A 428 -0.06 -23.98 4.42
N GLU A 429 0.33 -24.40 5.63
CA GLU A 429 0.61 -23.46 6.72
C GLU A 429 1.73 -22.48 6.30
N PRO A 430 1.51 -21.17 6.45
CA PRO A 430 2.48 -20.16 6.01
C PRO A 430 3.74 -20.18 6.88
N VAL A 431 4.88 -19.93 6.25
CA VAL A 431 6.14 -19.66 6.97
C VAL A 431 6.03 -18.30 7.64
N VAL A 432 6.28 -18.24 8.95
CA VAL A 432 6.25 -16.99 9.71
C VAL A 432 7.59 -16.27 9.56
N LEU A 433 7.57 -15.09 8.98
CA LEU A 433 8.70 -14.18 8.87
C LEU A 433 8.78 -13.28 10.11
N PRO A 434 9.96 -12.77 10.48
CA PRO A 434 10.08 -11.88 11.64
C PRO A 434 9.33 -10.56 11.41
N ALA A 435 8.89 -9.89 12.47
CA ALA A 435 8.10 -8.67 12.44
C ALA A 435 8.71 -7.51 11.61
N TRP A 436 10.03 -7.49 11.47
CA TRP A 436 10.78 -6.49 10.70
C TRP A 436 11.13 -6.94 9.28
N ASP A 437 10.56 -8.05 8.80
CA ASP A 437 10.79 -8.48 7.42
C ASP A 437 10.25 -7.45 6.42
N PRO A 438 10.96 -7.15 5.31
CA PRO A 438 10.49 -6.22 4.28
C PRO A 438 9.08 -6.53 3.74
N MET A 439 8.67 -7.83 3.74
CA MET A 439 7.32 -8.22 3.34
C MET A 439 6.23 -7.74 4.32
N GLY A 440 6.60 -7.29 5.51
CA GLY A 440 5.70 -6.65 6.47
C GLY A 440 5.51 -5.15 6.25
N ALA A 441 6.14 -4.56 5.24
CA ALA A 441 5.98 -3.14 4.93
C ALA A 441 4.52 -2.80 4.61
N LEU A 442 4.05 -1.66 5.12
CA LEU A 442 2.70 -1.17 4.89
C LEU A 442 2.71 -0.13 3.77
N ALA A 443 1.79 -0.26 2.80
CA ALA A 443 1.55 0.77 1.80
C ALA A 443 0.98 2.03 2.47
N VAL A 444 1.63 3.18 2.37
CA VAL A 444 1.33 4.46 3.03
C VAL A 444 1.14 5.62 2.06
#